data_b8df13d2b648b7080979ec05517153de
#
_entry.id   b8df13d2b648b7080979ec05517153de
#
_cell.length_a   1.000
_cell.length_b   1.000
_cell.length_c   1.000
_cell.angle_alpha   90.00
_cell.angle_beta   90.00
_cell.angle_gamma   90.00
#
_symmetry.space_group_name_H-M   'P 1'
#
loop_
_entity.id
_entity.type
_entity.pdbx_description
1 polymer ?
#
loop_
_entity_poly.entity_id
_entity_poly.type
_entity_poly.pdbx_seq_one_letter_code
_entity_poly.pdbx_strand_id
1 'polypeptide(L)'
;MLTNQLLRSGTSIGANLHEAQYAQGTKDFISKFEIALKECHETEYWLELLYETGYIPAEQFKPLQNDCGAIRRMLIASINTTKAKQ
;
A
#
# COMPACT_ATOMS: atom_id res chain seq x y z
N MET A 1 -8.27 -11.39 -13.93
CA MET A 1 -7.92 -11.96 -12.61
C MET A 1 -6.82 -11.18 -11.93
N LEU A 2 -5.60 -11.13 -12.49
CA LEU A 2 -4.51 -10.36 -11.88
C LEU A 2 -4.85 -8.86 -11.78
N THR A 3 -5.49 -8.32 -12.80
CA THR A 3 -5.90 -6.91 -12.82
C THR A 3 -6.90 -6.61 -11.69
N ASN A 4 -7.83 -7.53 -11.43
CA ASN A 4 -8.80 -7.37 -10.35
C ASN A 4 -8.12 -7.39 -8.98
N GLN A 5 -7.13 -8.25 -8.80
CA GLN A 5 -6.35 -8.31 -7.55
C GLN A 5 -5.54 -7.03 -7.34
N LEU A 6 -4.94 -6.51 -8.39
CA LEU A 6 -4.20 -5.26 -8.32
C LEU A 6 -5.13 -4.10 -7.94
N LEU A 7 -6.29 -4.00 -8.58
CA LEU A 7 -7.26 -2.96 -8.29
C LEU A 7 -7.77 -3.07 -6.86
N ARG A 8 -8.08 -4.28 -6.40
CA ARG A 8 -8.55 -4.53 -5.04
C ARG A 8 -7.52 -4.07 -4.01
N SER A 9 -6.27 -4.51 -4.15
CA SER A 9 -5.24 -4.16 -3.17
C SER A 9 -4.92 -2.67 -3.21
N GLY A 10 -4.86 -2.08 -4.39
CA GLY A 10 -4.60 -0.64 -4.54
C GLY A 10 -5.68 0.21 -3.90
N THR A 11 -6.96 -0.12 -4.12
CA THR A 11 -8.07 0.63 -3.52
C THR A 11 -8.15 0.40 -2.02
N SER A 12 -7.75 -0.77 -1.55
CA SER A 12 -7.72 -1.08 -0.12
C SER A 12 -6.72 -0.20 0.64
N ILE A 13 -5.58 0.12 0.03
CA ILE A 13 -4.62 1.07 0.63
C ILE A 13 -5.32 2.39 0.91
N GLY A 14 -5.98 2.95 -0.11
CA GLY A 14 -6.68 4.23 0.03
C GLY A 14 -7.80 4.19 1.04
N ALA A 15 -8.58 3.10 1.05
CA ALA A 15 -9.69 2.94 1.99
C ALA A 15 -9.20 2.92 3.43
N ASN A 16 -8.10 2.20 3.71
CA ASN A 16 -7.57 2.13 5.07
C ASN A 16 -6.93 3.45 5.50
N LEU A 17 -6.29 4.17 4.60
CA LEU A 17 -5.76 5.50 4.90
C LEU A 17 -6.90 6.47 5.20
N HIS A 18 -8.00 6.39 4.46
CA HIS A 18 -9.18 7.21 4.71
C HIS A 18 -9.77 6.90 6.09
N GLU A 19 -9.93 5.62 6.42
CA GLU A 19 -10.45 5.21 7.73
C GLU A 19 -9.54 5.63 8.87
N ALA A 20 -8.22 5.66 8.65
CA ALA A 20 -7.26 6.07 9.67
C ALA A 20 -7.48 7.53 10.11
N GLN A 21 -8.00 8.39 9.22
CA GLN A 21 -8.30 9.78 9.55
C GLN A 21 -9.38 9.90 10.64
N TYR A 22 -10.22 8.88 10.75
CA TYR A 22 -11.33 8.85 11.70
C TYR A 22 -11.11 7.82 12.82
N ALA A 23 -9.84 7.44 13.04
CA ALA A 23 -9.50 6.42 14.02
C ALA A 23 -9.86 6.85 15.44
N GLN A 24 -10.32 5.87 16.23
CA GLN A 24 -10.79 6.10 17.60
C GLN A 24 -9.64 6.19 18.62
N GLY A 25 -8.41 6.18 18.15
CA GLY A 25 -7.23 6.29 19.00
C GLY A 25 -5.99 5.79 18.28
N THR A 26 -4.87 5.83 18.99
CA THR A 26 -3.57 5.50 18.42
C THR A 26 -3.49 4.05 17.92
N LYS A 27 -4.05 3.12 18.69
CA LYS A 27 -4.02 1.71 18.29
C LYS A 27 -4.81 1.47 17.01
N ASP A 28 -5.97 2.10 16.89
CA ASP A 28 -6.80 1.97 15.69
C ASP A 28 -6.11 2.60 14.48
N PHE A 29 -5.49 3.77 14.68
CA PHE A 29 -4.71 4.43 13.63
C PHE A 29 -3.58 3.53 13.13
N ILE A 30 -2.79 2.96 14.06
CA ILE A 30 -1.69 2.06 13.70
C ILE A 30 -2.23 0.84 12.97
N SER A 31 -3.34 0.25 13.46
CA SER A 31 -3.95 -0.92 12.84
C SER A 31 -4.32 -0.64 11.38
N LYS A 32 -4.96 0.51 11.10
CA LYS A 32 -5.34 0.88 9.74
C LYS A 32 -4.12 1.08 8.85
N PHE A 33 -3.06 1.68 9.37
CA PHE A 33 -1.82 1.88 8.62
C PHE A 33 -1.10 0.55 8.36
N GLU A 34 -1.14 -0.37 9.32
CA GLU A 34 -0.54 -1.70 9.12
C GLU A 34 -1.30 -2.51 8.07
N ILE A 35 -2.62 -2.40 8.04
CA ILE A 35 -3.41 -3.04 6.98
C ILE A 35 -3.06 -2.43 5.62
N ALA A 36 -2.96 -1.10 5.55
CA ALA A 36 -2.57 -0.42 4.32
C ALA A 36 -1.17 -0.84 3.87
N LEU A 37 -0.24 -1.03 4.78
CA LEU A 37 1.11 -1.49 4.47
C LEU A 37 1.09 -2.90 3.87
N LYS A 38 0.33 -3.80 4.48
CA LYS A 38 0.16 -5.16 3.96
C LYS A 38 -0.39 -5.13 2.54
N GLU A 39 -1.41 -4.31 2.29
CA GLU A 39 -2.00 -4.17 0.96
C GLU A 39 -1.03 -3.53 -0.03
N CYS A 40 -0.16 -2.64 0.44
CA CYS A 40 0.89 -2.05 -0.38
C CYS A 40 1.87 -3.12 -0.86
N HIS A 41 2.32 -4.01 0.02
CA HIS A 41 3.18 -5.14 -0.36
C HIS A 41 2.49 -6.03 -1.37
N GLU A 42 1.19 -6.29 -1.19
CA GLU A 42 0.42 -7.11 -2.11
C GLU A 42 0.30 -6.43 -3.48
N THR A 43 0.09 -5.11 -3.49
CA THR A 43 0.03 -4.34 -4.73
C THR A 43 1.36 -4.43 -5.49
N GLU A 44 2.49 -4.31 -4.79
CA GLU A 44 3.81 -4.45 -5.39
C GLU A 44 3.99 -5.84 -6.00
N TYR A 45 3.53 -6.88 -5.31
CA TYR A 45 3.59 -8.25 -5.82
C TYR A 45 2.81 -8.42 -7.12
N TRP A 46 1.55 -7.92 -7.15
CA TRP A 46 0.72 -8.04 -8.37
C TRP A 46 1.30 -7.24 -9.53
N LEU A 47 1.85 -6.04 -9.27
CA LEU A 47 2.51 -5.25 -10.30
C LEU A 47 3.70 -5.99 -10.90
N GLU A 48 4.53 -6.58 -10.04
CA GLU A 48 5.71 -7.33 -10.47
C GLU A 48 5.31 -8.53 -11.32
N LEU A 49 4.28 -9.26 -10.90
CA LEU A 49 3.78 -10.41 -11.63
C LEU A 49 3.25 -10.02 -13.01
N LEU A 50 2.49 -8.91 -13.09
CA LEU A 50 1.98 -8.40 -14.37
C LEU A 50 3.12 -7.99 -15.30
N TYR A 51 4.16 -7.39 -14.76
CA TYR A 51 5.32 -7.00 -15.55
C TYR A 51 6.09 -8.22 -16.05
N GLU A 52 6.39 -9.17 -15.18
CA GLU A 52 7.16 -10.36 -15.51
C GLU A 52 6.43 -11.28 -16.50
N THR A 53 5.11 -11.28 -16.47
CA THR A 53 4.31 -12.09 -17.40
C THR A 53 3.97 -11.34 -18.69
N GLY A 54 4.48 -10.12 -18.86
CA GLY A 54 4.34 -9.37 -20.10
C GLY A 54 3.04 -8.61 -20.27
N TYR A 55 2.22 -8.48 -19.22
CA TYR A 55 0.95 -7.75 -19.32
C TYR A 55 1.13 -6.23 -19.30
N ILE A 56 2.20 -5.73 -18.67
CA ILE A 56 2.50 -4.30 -18.68
C ILE A 56 3.95 -4.09 -19.08
N PRO A 57 4.24 -3.05 -19.88
CA PRO A 57 5.61 -2.75 -20.29
C PRO A 57 6.37 -2.05 -19.17
N ALA A 58 7.71 -2.07 -19.28
CA ALA A 58 8.59 -1.44 -18.30
C ALA A 58 8.27 0.03 -18.07
N GLU A 59 7.88 0.74 -19.13
CA GLU A 59 7.55 2.17 -19.07
C GLU A 59 6.37 2.47 -18.14
N GLN A 60 5.43 1.53 -18.03
CA GLN A 60 4.29 1.65 -17.12
C GLN A 60 4.62 1.08 -15.74
N PHE A 61 5.41 0.01 -15.70
CA PHE A 61 5.75 -0.66 -14.46
C PHE A 61 6.62 0.20 -13.55
N LYS A 62 7.65 0.84 -14.10
CA LYS A 62 8.63 1.60 -13.31
C LYS A 62 8.01 2.73 -12.49
N PRO A 63 7.18 3.61 -13.08
CA PRO A 63 6.54 4.67 -12.29
C PRO A 63 5.63 4.11 -11.19
N LEU A 64 4.87 3.06 -11.49
CA LEU A 64 3.98 2.45 -10.51
C LEU A 64 4.75 1.80 -9.36
N GLN A 65 5.85 1.12 -9.69
CA GLN A 65 6.73 0.54 -8.68
C GLN A 65 7.31 1.63 -7.77
N ASN A 66 7.75 2.74 -8.35
CA ASN A 66 8.30 3.86 -7.60
C ASN A 66 7.25 4.48 -6.68
N ASP A 67 6.01 4.63 -7.16
CA ASP A 67 4.92 5.18 -6.35
C ASP A 67 4.58 4.26 -5.18
N CYS A 68 4.51 2.95 -5.41
CA CYS A 68 4.27 1.99 -4.34
C CYS A 68 5.39 2.04 -3.30
N GLY A 69 6.64 2.14 -3.74
CA GLY A 69 7.78 2.26 -2.85
C GLY A 69 7.71 3.52 -1.97
N ALA A 70 7.29 4.63 -2.55
CA ALA A 70 7.12 5.89 -1.82
C ALA A 70 6.02 5.77 -0.76
N ILE A 71 4.89 5.17 -1.13
CA ILE A 71 3.78 4.95 -0.21
C ILE A 71 4.21 4.03 0.93
N ARG A 72 4.90 2.94 0.61
CA ARG A 72 5.40 1.98 1.59
C ARG A 72 6.32 2.65 2.61
N ARG A 73 7.27 3.45 2.15
CA ARG A 73 8.19 4.16 3.03
C ARG A 73 7.46 5.16 3.93
N MET A 74 6.47 5.86 3.39
CA MET A 74 5.65 6.79 4.16
C MET A 74 4.86 6.06 5.25
N LEU A 75 4.26 4.92 4.91
CA LEU A 75 3.49 4.12 5.86
C LEU A 75 4.37 3.61 6.99
N ILE A 76 5.55 3.08 6.67
CA ILE A 76 6.48 2.58 7.67
C ILE A 76 6.92 3.70 8.61
N ALA A 77 7.29 4.85 8.06
CA ALA A 77 7.72 6.00 8.84
C ALA A 77 6.59 6.48 9.78
N SER A 78 5.37 6.56 9.27
CA SER A 78 4.22 7.00 10.08
C SER A 78 3.91 6.03 11.22
N ILE A 79 3.98 4.72 10.94
CA ILE A 79 3.76 3.70 11.96
C ILE A 79 4.81 3.82 13.06
N ASN A 80 6.08 3.91 12.66
CA ASN A 80 7.19 3.98 13.62
C ASN A 80 7.12 5.25 14.47
N THR A 81 6.82 6.38 13.85
CA THR A 81 6.68 7.66 14.56
C THR A 81 5.54 7.59 15.58
N THR A 82 4.40 7.02 15.17
CA THR A 82 3.24 6.92 16.05
C THR A 82 3.50 5.97 17.21
N LYS A 83 4.15 4.82 16.95
CA LYS A 83 4.51 3.88 18.01
C LYS A 83 5.48 4.49 19.02
N ALA A 84 6.41 5.31 18.55
CA ALA A 84 7.39 5.95 19.42
C ALA A 84 6.74 6.96 20.40
N LYS A 85 5.56 7.45 20.08
CA LYS A 85 4.82 8.41 20.92
C LYS A 85 3.87 7.75 21.92
N GLN A 86 3.73 6.45 21.86
CA GLN A 86 2.84 5.72 22.77
C GLN A 86 3.40 5.62 24.18
#